data_ae7c56cc4d34c7aea0c3e791aaa57c24
#
_entry.id   ae7c56cc4d34c7aea0c3e791aaa57c24
#
_cell.length_a   1.000
_cell.length_b   1.000
_cell.length_c   1.000
_cell.angle_alpha   90.00
_cell.angle_beta   90.00
_cell.angle_gamma   90.00
#
_symmetry.space_group_name_H-M   'P 1'
#
loop_
_entity.id
_entity.type
_entity.pdbx_description
1 polymer ?
#
loop_
_entity_poly.entity_id
_entity_poly.type
_entity_poly.pdbx_seq_one_letter_code
_entity_poly.pdbx_strand_id
1 'polypeptide(L)'
;CQHELTDAKTWEKWGVDYLKYDYCGYAAIEKNSEEKTIQEPFIVMRNALDQIKRDIVYCVGYGAPNVWNWGAEAGGNLWRTTRDINDQWNIVMAIGCFQDVCAYVSAPGKYNDPDMLVVGKLGPGWGAKSHDSDLTADEQYAHISLWSILSAPLLLGCDMTAIDDFTLGLLTNPEVIAVNQDPLVAPATKLTVPNGQIWYKKLYDGSYALGFFQMD
;
A
#
# COMPACT_ATOMS: atom_id res chain seq x y z
N CYS A 1 -23.42 5.40 -1.51
CA CYS A 1 -23.78 3.97 -1.68
C CYS A 1 -25.13 3.90 -2.38
N GLN A 2 -25.23 3.15 -3.48
CA GLN A 2 -26.36 2.91 -4.40
C GLN A 2 -26.05 3.33 -5.86
N HIS A 3 -24.84 3.81 -6.14
CA HIS A 3 -24.42 4.20 -7.48
C HIS A 3 -23.20 3.42 -7.99
N GLU A 4 -22.73 2.42 -7.24
CA GLU A 4 -21.49 1.69 -7.49
C GLU A 4 -21.40 1.10 -8.90
N LEU A 5 -22.52 0.53 -9.40
CA LEU A 5 -22.55 0.04 -10.78
C LEU A 5 -22.49 1.16 -11.84
N THR A 6 -23.11 2.30 -11.55
CA THR A 6 -23.04 3.47 -12.43
C THR A 6 -21.62 4.03 -12.45
N ASP A 7 -20.98 4.09 -11.30
CA ASP A 7 -19.61 4.54 -11.12
C ASP A 7 -18.64 3.59 -11.83
N ALA A 8 -18.78 2.27 -11.63
CA ALA A 8 -17.96 1.25 -12.29
C ALA A 8 -18.04 1.37 -13.83
N LYS A 9 -19.24 1.50 -14.38
CA LYS A 9 -19.44 1.73 -15.85
C LYS A 9 -18.81 3.03 -16.33
N THR A 10 -18.83 4.06 -15.50
CA THR A 10 -18.21 5.34 -15.82
C THR A 10 -16.69 5.22 -15.86
N TRP A 11 -16.10 4.56 -14.87
CA TRP A 11 -14.66 4.31 -14.81
C TRP A 11 -14.18 3.39 -15.95
N GLU A 12 -14.95 2.35 -16.28
CA GLU A 12 -14.70 1.53 -17.47
C GLU A 12 -14.62 2.41 -18.74
N LYS A 13 -15.61 3.28 -18.92
CA LYS A 13 -15.64 4.22 -20.07
C LYS A 13 -14.45 5.19 -20.09
N TRP A 14 -14.00 5.61 -18.90
CA TRP A 14 -12.84 6.51 -18.77
C TRP A 14 -11.50 5.77 -18.91
N GLY A 15 -11.50 4.44 -18.93
CA GLY A 15 -10.29 3.65 -19.03
C GLY A 15 -9.48 3.57 -17.74
N VAL A 16 -10.14 3.64 -16.58
CA VAL A 16 -9.50 3.50 -15.26
C VAL A 16 -9.01 2.08 -15.06
N ASP A 17 -7.76 1.92 -14.62
CA ASP A 17 -7.10 0.63 -14.38
C ASP A 17 -6.95 0.28 -12.90
N TYR A 18 -7.05 1.26 -12.01
CA TYR A 18 -6.85 1.11 -10.57
C TYR A 18 -7.89 1.93 -9.81
N LEU A 19 -8.52 1.29 -8.84
CA LEU A 19 -9.48 1.91 -7.94
C LEU A 19 -9.05 1.71 -6.49
N LYS A 20 -8.68 2.78 -5.80
CA LYS A 20 -8.63 2.81 -4.33
C LYS A 20 -10.00 3.22 -3.82
N TYR A 21 -10.70 2.29 -3.17
CA TYR A 21 -12.03 2.51 -2.63
C TYR A 21 -11.96 2.69 -1.13
N ASP A 22 -12.26 3.90 -0.67
CA ASP A 22 -12.19 4.28 0.74
C ASP A 22 -13.52 4.03 1.46
N TYR A 23 -13.52 4.19 2.79
CA TYR A 23 -14.68 4.02 3.66
C TYR A 23 -15.47 5.33 3.88
N CYS A 24 -15.07 6.42 3.23
CA CYS A 24 -15.65 7.76 3.35
C CYS A 24 -17.19 7.74 3.25
N GLY A 25 -17.87 8.34 4.17
CA GLY A 25 -19.34 8.46 4.16
C GLY A 25 -20.11 7.18 4.52
N TYR A 26 -19.55 5.98 4.38
CA TYR A 26 -20.24 4.74 4.72
C TYR A 26 -20.51 4.62 6.22
N ALA A 27 -19.59 5.10 7.05
CA ALA A 27 -19.77 5.14 8.51
C ALA A 27 -21.03 5.89 8.96
N ALA A 28 -21.51 6.86 8.15
CA ALA A 28 -22.76 7.57 8.44
C ALA A 28 -24.01 6.70 8.12
N ILE A 29 -23.89 5.78 7.17
CA ILE A 29 -24.95 4.83 6.77
C ILE A 29 -25.00 3.66 7.75
N GLU A 30 -23.83 3.16 8.17
CA GLU A 30 -23.70 2.04 9.10
C GLU A 30 -24.39 2.30 10.45
N LYS A 31 -24.29 3.54 10.96
CA LYS A 31 -24.94 3.94 12.23
C LYS A 31 -26.46 3.70 12.28
N ASN A 32 -27.10 3.48 11.15
CA ASN A 32 -28.53 3.29 11.02
C ASN A 32 -28.95 1.84 10.71
N SER A 33 -28.04 0.87 10.77
CA SER A 33 -28.37 -0.53 10.49
C SER A 33 -27.62 -1.48 11.44
N GLU A 34 -28.37 -2.33 12.15
CA GLU A 34 -27.84 -3.28 13.13
C GLU A 34 -27.08 -4.48 12.52
N GLU A 35 -27.08 -4.66 11.19
CA GLU A 35 -26.57 -5.87 10.53
C GLU A 35 -25.41 -5.63 9.53
N LYS A 36 -24.93 -4.40 9.38
CA LYS A 36 -23.89 -4.09 8.37
C LYS A 36 -22.49 -4.28 8.90
N THR A 37 -21.67 -5.00 8.16
CA THR A 37 -20.26 -5.21 8.47
C THR A 37 -19.38 -4.19 7.75
N ILE A 38 -18.20 -3.93 8.30
CA ILE A 38 -17.18 -3.07 7.70
C ILE A 38 -16.77 -3.52 6.28
N GLN A 39 -17.01 -4.79 5.95
CA GLN A 39 -16.67 -5.39 4.65
C GLN A 39 -17.71 -5.07 3.56
N GLU A 40 -18.95 -4.82 3.95
CA GLU A 40 -20.08 -4.71 3.02
C GLU A 40 -19.88 -3.71 1.88
N PRO A 41 -19.41 -2.46 2.11
CA PRO A 41 -19.24 -1.51 1.02
C PRO A 41 -18.21 -1.99 -0.01
N PHE A 42 -17.16 -2.68 0.45
CA PHE A 42 -16.13 -3.22 -0.43
C PHE A 42 -16.67 -4.38 -1.28
N ILE A 43 -17.50 -5.26 -0.70
CA ILE A 43 -18.18 -6.35 -1.42
C ILE A 43 -19.17 -5.78 -2.44
N VAL A 44 -19.94 -4.76 -2.07
CA VAL A 44 -20.89 -4.09 -3.00
C VAL A 44 -20.16 -3.48 -4.17
N MET A 45 -19.03 -2.80 -3.95
CA MET A 45 -18.22 -2.26 -5.04
C MET A 45 -17.59 -3.36 -5.89
N ARG A 46 -17.07 -4.45 -5.30
CA ARG A 46 -16.56 -5.60 -6.06
C ARG A 46 -17.62 -6.18 -6.98
N ASN A 47 -18.83 -6.40 -6.46
CA ASN A 47 -19.96 -6.89 -7.26
C ASN A 47 -20.34 -5.96 -8.43
N ALA A 48 -20.11 -4.66 -8.28
CA ALA A 48 -20.29 -3.68 -9.36
C ALA A 48 -19.18 -3.77 -10.41
N LEU A 49 -17.92 -3.91 -9.97
CA LEU A 49 -16.77 -4.10 -10.85
C LEU A 49 -16.85 -5.41 -11.65
N ASP A 50 -17.40 -6.47 -11.08
CA ASP A 50 -17.60 -7.76 -11.77
C ASP A 50 -18.62 -7.70 -12.92
N GLN A 51 -19.43 -6.65 -13.00
CA GLN A 51 -20.43 -6.44 -14.06
C GLN A 51 -19.90 -5.62 -15.25
N ILE A 52 -18.69 -5.12 -15.20
CA ILE A 52 -18.03 -4.41 -16.29
C ILE A 52 -17.01 -5.32 -16.99
N LYS A 53 -16.58 -4.94 -18.21
CA LYS A 53 -15.63 -5.75 -18.98
C LYS A 53 -14.17 -5.42 -18.72
N ARG A 54 -13.91 -4.21 -18.18
CA ARG A 54 -12.57 -3.75 -17.89
C ARG A 54 -12.08 -4.37 -16.58
N ASP A 55 -10.90 -4.96 -16.62
CA ASP A 55 -10.21 -5.43 -15.42
C ASP A 55 -9.63 -4.20 -14.68
N ILE A 56 -10.10 -3.97 -13.46
CA ILE A 56 -9.67 -2.86 -12.61
C ILE A 56 -9.04 -3.45 -11.36
N VAL A 57 -7.77 -3.11 -11.12
CA VAL A 57 -7.08 -3.45 -9.87
C VAL A 57 -7.81 -2.76 -8.71
N TYR A 58 -8.28 -3.56 -7.76
CA TYR A 58 -9.14 -3.09 -6.68
C TYR A 58 -8.42 -3.05 -5.34
N CYS A 59 -8.33 -1.86 -4.76
CA CYS A 59 -7.74 -1.60 -3.45
C CYS A 59 -8.84 -1.34 -2.41
N VAL A 60 -8.85 -2.14 -1.34
CA VAL A 60 -9.60 -1.85 -0.11
C VAL A 60 -8.86 -0.74 0.64
N GLY A 61 -9.29 0.50 0.42
CA GLY A 61 -8.54 1.72 0.79
C GLY A 61 -8.62 2.13 2.25
N TYR A 62 -9.25 1.33 3.10
CA TYR A 62 -9.44 1.65 4.52
C TYR A 62 -8.65 0.70 5.42
N GLY A 63 -7.80 1.25 6.30
CA GLY A 63 -7.01 0.51 7.29
C GLY A 63 -7.88 -0.06 8.42
N ALA A 64 -8.82 -0.93 8.05
CA ALA A 64 -9.73 -1.58 9.00
C ALA A 64 -8.99 -2.63 9.85
N PRO A 65 -9.46 -2.89 11.08
CA PRO A 65 -8.90 -3.95 11.89
C PRO A 65 -8.88 -5.30 11.17
N ASN A 66 -7.73 -5.95 11.16
CA ASN A 66 -7.53 -7.28 10.57
C ASN A 66 -7.96 -7.38 9.09
N VAL A 67 -7.88 -6.29 8.32
CA VAL A 67 -8.27 -6.24 6.90
C VAL A 67 -7.57 -7.32 6.07
N TRP A 68 -6.34 -7.66 6.40
CA TRP A 68 -5.58 -8.73 5.74
C TRP A 68 -6.24 -10.13 5.83
N ASN A 69 -7.12 -10.37 6.81
CA ASN A 69 -7.84 -11.63 6.92
C ASN A 69 -9.06 -11.71 6.00
N TRP A 70 -9.58 -10.57 5.54
CA TRP A 70 -10.83 -10.54 4.75
C TRP A 70 -10.75 -9.71 3.45
N GLY A 71 -9.70 -8.89 3.28
CA GLY A 71 -9.58 -7.99 2.13
C GLY A 71 -9.63 -8.72 0.79
N ALA A 72 -9.00 -9.90 0.70
CA ALA A 72 -9.07 -10.76 -0.48
C ALA A 72 -10.48 -11.36 -0.69
N GLU A 73 -11.18 -11.73 0.39
CA GLU A 73 -12.56 -12.26 0.33
C GLU A 73 -13.54 -11.18 -0.10
N ALA A 74 -13.31 -9.92 0.28
CA ALA A 74 -14.04 -8.77 -0.22
C ALA A 74 -13.71 -8.42 -1.68
N GLY A 75 -12.84 -9.19 -2.33
CA GLY A 75 -12.44 -9.04 -3.74
C GLY A 75 -11.30 -8.05 -3.99
N GLY A 76 -10.60 -7.60 -2.94
CA GLY A 76 -9.43 -6.73 -3.07
C GLY A 76 -8.22 -7.46 -3.65
N ASN A 77 -7.51 -6.81 -4.56
CA ASN A 77 -6.16 -7.21 -4.98
C ASN A 77 -5.11 -6.71 -3.97
N LEU A 78 -5.41 -5.61 -3.30
CA LEU A 78 -4.59 -5.05 -2.23
C LEU A 78 -5.50 -4.39 -1.18
N TRP A 79 -4.97 -4.19 0.03
CA TRP A 79 -5.71 -3.62 1.15
C TRP A 79 -4.79 -2.86 2.10
N ARG A 80 -5.23 -1.67 2.51
CA ARG A 80 -4.54 -0.82 3.48
C ARG A 80 -4.50 -1.51 4.85
N THR A 81 -3.30 -1.83 5.33
CA THR A 81 -3.09 -2.57 6.58
C THR A 81 -3.06 -1.70 7.82
N THR A 82 -2.84 -0.40 7.64
CA THR A 82 -2.66 0.58 8.72
C THR A 82 -3.43 1.86 8.45
N ARG A 83 -3.39 2.80 9.40
CA ARG A 83 -3.80 4.19 9.20
C ARG A 83 -2.87 4.88 8.20
N ASP A 84 -3.24 6.10 7.82
CA ASP A 84 -2.50 6.89 6.84
C ASP A 84 -1.06 7.15 7.28
N ILE A 85 -0.15 7.05 6.32
CA ILE A 85 1.25 7.39 6.49
C ILE A 85 1.45 8.90 6.46
N ASN A 86 2.51 9.36 7.11
CA ASN A 86 3.10 10.67 6.92
C ASN A 86 4.64 10.54 6.92
N ASP A 87 5.33 11.62 6.62
CA ASP A 87 6.78 11.70 6.50
C ASP A 87 7.53 11.88 7.84
N GLN A 88 6.95 11.38 8.92
CA GLN A 88 7.67 11.24 10.19
C GLN A 88 8.29 9.85 10.28
N TRP A 89 9.60 9.78 10.54
CA TRP A 89 10.35 8.52 10.56
C TRP A 89 9.74 7.44 11.46
N ASN A 90 9.34 7.82 12.68
CA ASN A 90 8.70 6.89 13.61
C ASN A 90 7.38 6.31 13.09
N ILE A 91 6.62 7.06 12.28
CA ILE A 91 5.38 6.59 11.66
C ILE A 91 5.71 5.64 10.50
N VAL A 92 6.65 6.01 9.63
CA VAL A 92 7.11 5.14 8.53
C VAL A 92 7.59 3.80 9.05
N MET A 93 8.43 3.80 10.08
CA MET A 93 8.95 2.57 10.68
C MET A 93 7.88 1.76 11.42
N ALA A 94 6.98 2.41 12.13
CA ALA A 94 5.87 1.71 12.80
C ALA A 94 4.98 0.99 11.77
N ILE A 95 4.63 1.64 10.66
CA ILE A 95 3.83 1.07 9.58
C ILE A 95 4.57 -0.06 8.87
N GLY A 96 5.83 0.16 8.49
CA GLY A 96 6.63 -0.84 7.80
C GLY A 96 6.90 -2.08 8.65
N CYS A 97 7.30 -1.90 9.91
CA CYS A 97 7.56 -3.00 10.83
C CYS A 97 6.30 -3.79 11.21
N PHE A 98 5.13 -3.16 11.18
CA PHE A 98 3.85 -3.82 11.41
C PHE A 98 3.53 -4.87 10.35
N GLN A 99 4.05 -4.72 9.11
CA GLN A 99 3.75 -5.66 8.02
C GLN A 99 4.18 -7.10 8.31
N ASP A 100 5.11 -7.33 9.24
CA ASP A 100 5.47 -8.66 9.72
C ASP A 100 4.25 -9.45 10.27
N VAL A 101 3.31 -8.75 10.90
CA VAL A 101 2.10 -9.35 11.49
C VAL A 101 1.16 -9.94 10.42
N CYS A 102 1.12 -9.34 9.24
CA CYS A 102 0.20 -9.71 8.15
C CYS A 102 0.93 -10.27 6.92
N ALA A 103 2.24 -10.48 6.98
CA ALA A 103 3.05 -10.93 5.84
C ALA A 103 2.56 -12.25 5.21
N TYR A 104 2.00 -13.15 6.03
CA TYR A 104 1.57 -14.50 5.64
C TYR A 104 0.46 -14.54 4.59
N VAL A 105 -0.26 -13.45 4.35
CA VAL A 105 -1.34 -13.39 3.34
C VAL A 105 -0.85 -12.92 1.98
N SER A 106 0.39 -12.41 1.89
CA SER A 106 0.96 -11.92 0.64
C SER A 106 1.15 -13.05 -0.36
N ALA A 107 0.68 -12.84 -1.59
CA ALA A 107 0.79 -13.78 -2.71
C ALA A 107 0.55 -13.01 -4.01
N PRO A 108 0.86 -13.59 -5.19
CA PRO A 108 0.51 -12.98 -6.46
C PRO A 108 -0.97 -12.59 -6.52
N GLY A 109 -1.25 -11.30 -6.82
CA GLY A 109 -2.59 -10.72 -6.83
C GLY A 109 -3.18 -10.41 -5.45
N LYS A 110 -2.40 -10.55 -4.38
CA LYS A 110 -2.81 -10.30 -2.99
C LYS A 110 -1.70 -9.54 -2.26
N TYR A 111 -1.90 -8.25 -2.02
CA TYR A 111 -0.85 -7.39 -1.48
C TYR A 111 -1.31 -6.65 -0.22
N ASN A 112 -0.51 -6.74 0.83
CA ASN A 112 -0.60 -5.80 1.94
C ASN A 112 -0.13 -4.43 1.47
N ASP A 113 -0.93 -3.40 1.73
CA ASP A 113 -0.63 -2.02 1.37
C ASP A 113 -0.32 -1.21 2.64
N PRO A 114 0.96 -0.91 2.90
CA PRO A 114 1.38 -0.07 4.03
C PRO A 114 1.24 1.42 3.74
N ASP A 115 0.57 1.79 2.63
CA ASP A 115 0.43 3.14 2.12
C ASP A 115 1.57 3.61 1.22
N MET A 116 1.46 4.85 0.76
CA MET A 116 2.30 5.48 -0.25
C MET A 116 3.76 5.66 0.19
N LEU A 117 4.62 5.92 -0.80
CA LEU A 117 5.99 6.39 -0.57
C LEU A 117 5.96 7.91 -0.30
N VAL A 118 6.42 8.31 0.89
CA VAL A 118 6.46 9.71 1.31
C VAL A 118 7.88 10.28 1.19
N VAL A 119 8.40 10.27 -0.04
CA VAL A 119 9.74 10.71 -0.42
C VAL A 119 9.70 11.92 -1.35
N GLY A 120 10.77 12.69 -1.44
CA GLY A 120 10.88 13.85 -2.33
C GLY A 120 9.95 15.00 -1.93
N LYS A 121 9.31 15.65 -2.92
CA LYS A 121 8.39 16.78 -2.70
C LYS A 121 6.98 16.29 -2.41
N LEU A 122 6.43 16.64 -1.25
CA LEU A 122 5.11 16.22 -0.79
C LEU A 122 4.09 17.36 -0.81
N GLY A 123 2.80 17.01 -0.78
CA GLY A 123 1.71 17.99 -0.78
C GLY A 123 1.51 18.72 -2.13
N PRO A 124 0.56 19.69 -2.17
CA PRO A 124 -0.38 20.02 -1.11
C PRO A 124 -1.48 18.97 -0.96
N GLY A 125 -1.81 18.61 0.26
CA GLY A 125 -2.90 17.69 0.55
C GLY A 125 -3.35 17.82 2.00
N TRP A 126 -4.61 17.55 2.30
CA TRP A 126 -5.18 17.59 3.66
C TRP A 126 -4.92 18.91 4.41
N GLY A 127 -4.85 20.05 3.68
CA GLY A 127 -4.51 21.37 4.23
C GLY A 127 -3.01 21.63 4.42
N ALA A 128 -2.14 20.68 4.15
CA ALA A 128 -0.69 20.89 4.14
C ALA A 128 -0.24 21.68 2.91
N LYS A 129 0.79 22.51 3.08
CA LYS A 129 1.49 23.14 1.96
C LYS A 129 2.46 22.15 1.32
N SER A 130 2.82 22.40 0.07
CA SER A 130 3.93 21.67 -0.56
C SER A 130 5.23 21.89 0.22
N HIS A 131 5.93 20.81 0.54
CA HIS A 131 7.19 20.81 1.31
C HIS A 131 8.07 19.64 0.86
N ASP A 132 9.35 19.71 1.14
CA ASP A 132 10.23 18.57 0.98
C ASP A 132 9.97 17.56 2.11
N SER A 133 10.08 16.27 1.85
CA SER A 133 9.87 15.24 2.87
C SER A 133 10.71 15.52 4.11
N ASP A 134 10.11 15.42 5.29
CA ASP A 134 10.81 15.57 6.58
C ASP A 134 11.77 14.40 6.86
N LEU A 135 11.75 13.34 6.04
CA LEU A 135 12.69 12.22 6.12
C LEU A 135 14.07 12.65 5.61
N THR A 136 15.12 12.33 6.35
CA THR A 136 16.48 12.43 5.87
C THR A 136 16.73 11.57 4.63
N ALA A 137 17.83 11.78 3.91
CA ALA A 137 18.16 10.95 2.74
C ALA A 137 18.26 9.46 3.10
N ASP A 138 18.88 9.12 4.23
CA ASP A 138 19.02 7.74 4.68
C ASP A 138 17.67 7.11 5.05
N GLU A 139 16.77 7.88 5.68
CA GLU A 139 15.43 7.44 6.02
C GLU A 139 14.58 7.22 4.75
N GLN A 140 14.74 8.04 3.70
CA GLN A 140 14.09 7.82 2.41
C GLN A 140 14.62 6.54 1.72
N TYR A 141 15.93 6.27 1.76
CA TYR A 141 16.50 5.00 1.30
C TYR A 141 15.96 3.82 2.09
N ALA A 142 15.89 3.92 3.41
CA ALA A 142 15.33 2.87 4.27
C ALA A 142 13.85 2.64 3.99
N HIS A 143 13.07 3.70 3.79
CA HIS A 143 11.64 3.62 3.46
C HIS A 143 11.40 2.82 2.17
N ILE A 144 12.04 3.19 1.05
CA ILE A 144 11.83 2.45 -0.21
C ILE A 144 12.38 1.03 -0.14
N SER A 145 13.49 0.81 0.56
CA SER A 145 14.08 -0.52 0.74
C SER A 145 13.12 -1.44 1.51
N LEU A 146 12.50 -0.94 2.58
CA LEU A 146 11.56 -1.70 3.38
C LEU A 146 10.29 -2.02 2.58
N TRP A 147 9.68 -1.04 1.88
CA TRP A 147 8.53 -1.28 1.00
C TRP A 147 8.85 -2.29 -0.10
N SER A 148 10.06 -2.24 -0.64
CA SER A 148 10.47 -3.15 -1.71
C SER A 148 10.65 -4.58 -1.22
N ILE A 149 11.30 -4.80 -0.08
CA ILE A 149 11.45 -6.16 0.47
C ILE A 149 10.12 -6.74 0.94
N LEU A 150 9.18 -5.89 1.37
CA LEU A 150 7.82 -6.28 1.74
C LEU A 150 6.94 -6.66 0.54
N SER A 151 7.38 -6.45 -0.70
CA SER A 151 6.54 -6.52 -1.91
C SER A 151 5.31 -5.61 -1.83
N ALA A 152 5.44 -4.49 -1.13
CA ALA A 152 4.37 -3.52 -1.01
C ALA A 152 4.10 -2.80 -2.34
N PRO A 153 2.88 -2.35 -2.61
CA PRO A 153 2.62 -1.44 -3.73
C PRO A 153 3.47 -0.17 -3.61
N LEU A 154 4.22 0.17 -4.67
CA LEU A 154 5.05 1.37 -4.71
C LEU A 154 4.24 2.55 -5.26
N LEU A 155 3.27 3.02 -4.48
CA LEU A 155 2.44 4.17 -4.83
C LEU A 155 3.14 5.47 -4.48
N LEU A 156 3.34 6.35 -5.46
CA LEU A 156 4.06 7.61 -5.27
C LEU A 156 3.17 8.63 -4.57
N GLY A 157 3.60 9.12 -3.39
CA GLY A 157 2.97 10.22 -2.67
C GLY A 157 3.56 11.59 -3.01
N CYS A 158 4.59 11.65 -3.84
CA CYS A 158 5.30 12.87 -4.18
C CYS A 158 4.69 13.61 -5.37
N ASP A 159 5.00 14.91 -5.47
CA ASP A 159 4.73 15.73 -6.66
C ASP A 159 5.67 15.33 -7.80
N MET A 160 5.15 14.58 -8.77
CA MET A 160 5.93 14.10 -9.91
C MET A 160 6.42 15.22 -10.84
N THR A 161 5.86 16.42 -10.75
CA THR A 161 6.29 17.57 -11.54
C THR A 161 7.51 18.29 -10.92
N ALA A 162 7.87 17.92 -9.68
CA ALA A 162 8.96 18.52 -8.91
C ALA A 162 9.97 17.48 -8.41
N ILE A 163 10.11 16.36 -9.12
CA ILE A 163 11.10 15.31 -8.78
C ILE A 163 12.51 15.83 -9.09
N ASP A 164 13.38 15.78 -8.08
CA ASP A 164 14.81 16.05 -8.22
C ASP A 164 15.62 14.79 -8.58
N ASP A 165 16.91 14.93 -8.88
CA ASP A 165 17.77 13.82 -9.28
C ASP A 165 17.92 12.77 -8.16
N PHE A 166 17.92 13.18 -6.89
CA PHE A 166 17.97 12.27 -5.75
C PHE A 166 16.70 11.39 -5.70
N THR A 167 15.54 12.02 -5.71
CA THR A 167 14.24 11.33 -5.67
C THR A 167 14.06 10.45 -6.90
N LEU A 168 14.47 10.93 -8.08
CA LEU A 168 14.42 10.13 -9.30
C LEU A 168 15.30 8.88 -9.18
N GLY A 169 16.55 9.04 -8.75
CA GLY A 169 17.47 7.92 -8.55
C GLY A 169 16.96 6.90 -7.53
N LEU A 170 16.32 7.38 -6.46
CA LEU A 170 15.71 6.55 -5.43
C LEU A 170 14.55 5.72 -5.99
N LEU A 171 13.63 6.36 -6.72
CA LEU A 171 12.40 5.74 -7.23
C LEU A 171 12.62 4.88 -8.48
N THR A 172 13.73 5.02 -9.18
CA THR A 172 14.01 4.31 -10.43
C THR A 172 15.16 3.31 -10.33
N ASN A 173 15.63 2.98 -9.12
CA ASN A 173 16.70 2.00 -8.95
C ASN A 173 16.23 0.61 -9.40
N PRO A 174 16.79 0.04 -10.50
CA PRO A 174 16.27 -1.18 -11.09
C PRO A 174 16.47 -2.42 -10.20
N GLU A 175 17.52 -2.45 -9.37
CA GLU A 175 17.79 -3.59 -8.49
C GLU A 175 16.79 -3.63 -7.34
N VAL A 176 16.48 -2.48 -6.73
CA VAL A 176 15.50 -2.35 -5.66
C VAL A 176 14.09 -2.66 -6.18
N ILE A 177 13.75 -2.16 -7.38
CA ILE A 177 12.48 -2.44 -8.04
C ILE A 177 12.37 -3.93 -8.38
N ALA A 178 13.43 -4.59 -8.84
CA ALA A 178 13.42 -6.02 -9.13
C ALA A 178 13.10 -6.87 -7.89
N VAL A 179 13.59 -6.48 -6.70
CA VAL A 179 13.23 -7.13 -5.44
C VAL A 179 11.75 -6.96 -5.12
N ASN A 180 11.19 -5.78 -5.35
CA ASN A 180 9.76 -5.51 -5.14
C ASN A 180 8.89 -6.30 -6.13
N GLN A 181 9.27 -6.31 -7.41
CA GLN A 181 8.51 -6.91 -8.51
C GLN A 181 8.77 -8.42 -8.67
N ASP A 182 9.42 -9.07 -7.72
CA ASP A 182 9.66 -10.51 -7.77
C ASP A 182 8.34 -11.30 -7.85
N PRO A 183 8.18 -12.19 -8.85
CA PRO A 183 6.90 -12.83 -9.15
C PRO A 183 6.41 -13.81 -8.07
N LEU A 184 7.26 -14.24 -7.14
CA LEU A 184 6.80 -15.04 -6.01
C LEU A 184 5.92 -14.23 -5.05
N VAL A 185 6.13 -12.92 -4.95
CA VAL A 185 5.50 -12.08 -3.92
C VAL A 185 5.64 -12.74 -2.53
N ALA A 186 6.82 -13.33 -2.28
CA ALA A 186 7.04 -14.08 -1.05
C ALA A 186 6.93 -13.14 0.16
N PRO A 187 6.32 -13.59 1.27
CA PRO A 187 6.32 -12.83 2.50
C PRO A 187 7.73 -12.55 2.99
N ALA A 188 8.01 -11.29 3.33
CA ALA A 188 9.26 -10.96 4.01
C ALA A 188 9.18 -11.40 5.47
N THR A 189 10.29 -11.93 5.97
CA THR A 189 10.43 -12.37 7.36
C THR A 189 11.40 -11.45 8.09
N LYS A 190 11.01 -11.04 9.29
CA LYS A 190 11.79 -10.16 10.16
C LYS A 190 12.52 -10.96 11.24
N LEU A 191 13.81 -10.68 11.40
CA LEU A 191 14.62 -11.10 12.52
C LEU A 191 15.06 -9.87 13.31
N THR A 192 14.71 -9.82 14.60
CA THR A 192 15.18 -8.75 15.49
C THR A 192 16.58 -9.11 15.99
N VAL A 193 17.50 -8.17 15.85
CA VAL A 193 18.89 -8.29 16.34
C VAL A 193 19.19 -7.11 17.28
N PRO A 194 20.25 -7.17 18.10
CA PRO A 194 20.65 -6.00 18.87
C PRO A 194 20.86 -4.78 17.96
N ASN A 195 20.19 -3.67 18.29
CA ASN A 195 20.25 -2.37 17.58
C ASN A 195 19.75 -2.40 16.13
N GLY A 196 18.90 -3.38 15.73
CA GLY A 196 18.42 -3.39 14.37
C GLY A 196 17.44 -4.50 14.02
N GLN A 197 17.14 -4.58 12.75
CA GLN A 197 16.31 -5.62 12.16
C GLN A 197 16.95 -6.12 10.87
N ILE A 198 16.87 -7.42 10.65
CA ILE A 198 17.19 -8.04 9.36
C ILE A 198 15.88 -8.53 8.77
N TRP A 199 15.58 -8.07 7.58
CA TRP A 199 14.45 -8.55 6.79
C TRP A 199 14.97 -9.41 5.65
N TYR A 200 14.32 -10.53 5.36
CA TYR A 200 14.68 -11.37 4.23
C TYR A 200 13.45 -11.96 3.56
N LYS A 201 13.54 -12.13 2.25
CA LYS A 201 12.54 -12.87 1.49
C LYS A 201 13.21 -13.73 0.43
N LYS A 202 12.58 -14.86 0.11
CA LYS A 202 12.98 -15.71 -1.00
C LYS A 202 12.56 -15.07 -2.32
N LEU A 203 13.42 -15.13 -3.33
CA LEU A 203 13.15 -14.69 -4.69
C LEU A 203 12.85 -15.87 -5.62
N TYR A 204 12.25 -15.58 -6.76
CA TYR A 204 11.79 -16.56 -7.74
C TYR A 204 12.92 -17.45 -8.26
N ASP A 205 14.12 -16.90 -8.45
CA ASP A 205 15.31 -17.63 -8.91
C ASP A 205 15.95 -18.53 -7.83
N GLY A 206 15.40 -18.58 -6.64
CA GLY A 206 15.88 -19.33 -5.50
C GLY A 206 16.88 -18.59 -4.61
N SER A 207 17.30 -17.39 -4.98
CA SER A 207 18.12 -16.51 -4.15
C SER A 207 17.31 -15.84 -3.04
N TYR A 208 17.94 -15.00 -2.24
CA TYR A 208 17.30 -14.25 -1.15
C TYR A 208 17.68 -12.77 -1.23
N ALA A 209 16.69 -11.91 -1.07
CA ALA A 209 16.91 -10.50 -0.76
C ALA A 209 17.04 -10.33 0.75
N LEU A 210 18.02 -9.53 1.18
CA LEU A 210 18.29 -9.19 2.58
C LEU A 210 18.30 -7.68 2.75
N GLY A 211 17.56 -7.18 3.74
CA GLY A 211 17.59 -5.78 4.18
C GLY A 211 18.07 -5.68 5.61
N PHE A 212 19.05 -4.81 5.86
CA PHE A 212 19.60 -4.54 7.18
C PHE A 212 19.18 -3.13 7.59
N PHE A 213 18.40 -3.03 8.65
CA PHE A 213 17.88 -1.75 9.14
C PHE A 213 18.41 -1.48 10.54
N GLN A 214 19.15 -0.41 10.71
CA GLN A 214 19.55 0.11 12.01
C GLN A 214 18.37 0.89 12.61
N MET A 215 18.15 0.75 13.91
CA MET A 215 16.98 1.27 14.61
C MET A 215 17.30 2.33 15.66
N ASP A 216 18.50 2.90 15.60
CA ASP A 216 18.98 3.92 16.57
C ASP A 216 18.41 5.30 16.27
#